data_a0b9cf9385fce0896df4433aba5ada21
#
_entry.id   a0b9cf9385fce0896df4433aba5ada21
#
_cell.length_a   1.000
_cell.length_b   1.000
_cell.length_c   1.000
_cell.angle_alpha   90.00
_cell.angle_beta   90.00
_cell.angle_gamma   90.00
#
_symmetry.space_group_name_H-M   'P 1'
#
loop_
_entity.id
_entity.type
_entity.pdbx_description
1 polymer ?
#
loop_
_entity_poly.entity_id
_entity_poly.type
_entity_poly.pdbx_seq_one_letter_code
_entity_poly.pdbx_strand_id
1 'polypeptide(L)'
;MLDDRIRRIVGEHGRLSLDITQLRSDASLYQAGLTSHASVNLMLAIEESFGIEFPERMLRRRTFESVASITDAVAELTGERA
;
A
#
# COMPACT_ATOMS: atom_id res chain seq x y z
N MET A 1 4.14 -5.34 -13.18
CA MET A 1 4.40 -3.95 -12.76
C MET A 1 4.26 -3.85 -11.25
N LEU A 2 5.04 -2.98 -10.65
CA LEU A 2 5.07 -2.85 -9.20
C LEU A 2 3.73 -2.39 -8.63
N ASP A 3 3.12 -1.38 -9.23
CA ASP A 3 1.85 -0.88 -8.73
C ASP A 3 0.73 -1.91 -8.84
N ASP A 4 0.78 -2.80 -9.82
CA ASP A 4 -0.21 -3.87 -9.95
C ASP A 4 -0.11 -4.84 -8.78
N ARG A 5 1.11 -5.19 -8.37
CA ARG A 5 1.32 -6.05 -7.22
C ARG A 5 0.84 -5.38 -5.93
N ILE A 6 1.18 -4.11 -5.77
CA ILE A 6 0.74 -3.33 -4.61
C ILE A 6 -0.79 -3.26 -4.59
N ARG A 7 -1.41 -2.97 -5.73
CA ARG A 7 -2.87 -2.89 -5.83
C ARG A 7 -3.53 -4.19 -5.42
N ARG A 8 -2.97 -5.32 -5.85
CA ARG A 8 -3.50 -6.64 -5.49
C ARG A 8 -3.42 -6.85 -3.98
N ILE A 9 -2.28 -6.53 -3.38
CA ILE A 9 -2.07 -6.70 -1.94
C ILE A 9 -3.05 -5.82 -1.16
N VAL A 10 -3.23 -4.58 -1.60
CA VAL A 10 -4.19 -3.67 -0.98
C VAL A 10 -5.60 -4.24 -1.06
N GLY A 11 -5.98 -4.79 -2.21
CA GLY A 11 -7.29 -5.39 -2.37
C GLY A 11 -7.53 -6.58 -1.47
N GLU A 12 -6.48 -7.37 -1.23
CA GLU A 12 -6.58 -8.57 -0.39
C GLU A 12 -6.55 -8.27 1.10
N HIS A 13 -5.80 -7.27 1.51
CA HIS A 13 -5.51 -7.04 2.94
C HIS A 13 -6.05 -5.73 3.49
N GLY A 14 -6.42 -4.78 2.64
CA GLY A 14 -6.86 -3.46 3.07
C GLY A 14 -8.29 -3.40 3.59
N ARG A 15 -9.10 -4.41 3.29
CA ARG A 15 -10.51 -4.49 3.70
C ARG A 15 -11.28 -3.24 3.34
N LEU A 16 -11.09 -2.78 2.09
CA LEU A 16 -11.75 -1.58 1.61
C LEU A 16 -13.23 -1.84 1.36
N SER A 17 -14.03 -0.78 1.47
CA SER A 17 -15.46 -0.85 1.16
C SER A 17 -15.72 -0.79 -0.34
N LEU A 18 -14.70 -0.42 -1.13
CA LEU A 18 -14.78 -0.33 -2.58
C LEU A 18 -13.87 -1.36 -3.23
N ASP A 19 -14.22 -1.75 -4.45
CA ASP A 19 -13.39 -2.63 -5.26
C ASP A 19 -12.12 -1.88 -5.66
N ILE A 20 -10.95 -2.44 -5.35
CA ILE A 20 -9.67 -1.80 -5.63
C ILE A 20 -9.49 -1.53 -7.13
N THR A 21 -10.12 -2.33 -8.00
CA THR A 21 -10.02 -2.13 -9.44
C THR A 21 -10.72 -0.86 -9.89
N GLN A 22 -11.62 -0.33 -9.07
CA GLN A 22 -12.35 0.91 -9.36
C GLN A 22 -11.63 2.14 -8.83
N LEU A 23 -10.57 1.96 -8.04
CA LEU A 23 -9.88 3.06 -7.39
C LEU A 23 -8.70 3.53 -8.22
N ARG A 24 -8.58 4.86 -8.35
CA ARG A 24 -7.39 5.45 -8.97
C ARG A 24 -6.19 5.23 -8.04
N SER A 25 -5.00 5.16 -8.65
CA SER A 25 -3.77 4.97 -7.88
C SER A 25 -3.52 6.10 -6.87
N ASP A 26 -4.01 7.30 -7.15
CA ASP A 26 -3.84 8.46 -6.27
C ASP A 26 -5.00 8.68 -5.32
N ALA A 27 -6.02 7.82 -5.35
CA ALA A 27 -7.18 7.96 -4.48
C ALA A 27 -6.81 7.60 -3.04
N SER A 28 -7.46 8.27 -2.08
CA SER A 28 -7.22 8.00 -0.67
C SER A 28 -7.80 6.65 -0.27
N LEU A 29 -6.93 5.77 0.21
CA LEU A 29 -7.35 4.46 0.71
C LEU A 29 -8.15 4.62 2.01
N TYR A 30 -7.84 5.64 2.81
CA TYR A 30 -8.58 5.89 4.05
C TYR A 30 -10.01 6.28 3.76
N GLN A 31 -10.24 7.07 2.73
CA GLN A 31 -11.59 7.42 2.32
C GLN A 31 -12.32 6.21 1.72
N ALA A 32 -11.58 5.26 1.19
CA ALA A 32 -12.15 4.04 0.64
C ALA A 32 -12.42 2.97 1.71
N GLY A 33 -12.12 3.28 2.97
CA GLY A 33 -12.42 2.39 4.07
C GLY A 33 -11.23 1.77 4.79
N LEU A 34 -10.00 2.14 4.43
CA LEU A 34 -8.82 1.61 5.10
C LEU A 34 -8.77 2.14 6.53
N THR A 35 -8.79 1.23 7.49
CA THR A 35 -8.68 1.59 8.92
C THR A 35 -7.22 1.54 9.36
N SER A 36 -6.95 2.13 10.53
CA SER A 36 -5.60 2.06 11.10
C SER A 36 -5.17 0.62 11.33
N HIS A 37 -6.09 -0.22 11.80
CA HIS A 37 -5.79 -1.64 12.01
C HIS A 37 -5.47 -2.35 10.70
N ALA A 38 -6.29 -2.11 9.68
CA ALA A 38 -6.07 -2.72 8.37
C ALA A 38 -4.77 -2.22 7.73
N SER A 39 -4.39 -0.96 7.99
CA SER A 39 -3.15 -0.43 7.41
C SER A 39 -1.92 -1.14 7.99
N VAL A 40 -1.96 -1.56 9.25
CA VAL A 40 -0.87 -2.34 9.85
C VAL A 40 -0.79 -3.72 9.18
N ASN A 41 -1.92 -4.38 8.99
CA ASN A 41 -1.96 -5.66 8.31
C ASN A 41 -1.46 -5.55 6.88
N LEU A 42 -1.83 -4.48 6.21
CA LEU A 42 -1.38 -4.20 4.85
C LEU A 42 0.13 -4.00 4.81
N MET A 43 0.68 -3.24 5.75
CA MET A 43 2.12 -3.02 5.85
C MET A 43 2.86 -4.35 5.99
N LEU A 44 2.39 -5.20 6.91
CA LEU A 44 3.03 -6.51 7.13
C LEU A 44 2.97 -7.40 5.90
N ALA A 45 1.85 -7.38 5.19
CA ALA A 45 1.69 -8.16 3.97
C ALA A 45 2.66 -7.69 2.88
N ILE A 46 2.85 -6.38 2.76
CA ILE A 46 3.79 -5.82 1.79
C ILE A 46 5.22 -6.18 2.16
N GLU A 47 5.58 -6.06 3.44
CA GLU A 47 6.92 -6.44 3.90
C GLU A 47 7.23 -7.88 3.58
N GLU A 48 6.28 -8.77 3.82
CA GLU A 48 6.47 -10.19 3.56
C GLU A 48 6.55 -10.46 2.06
N SER A 49 5.69 -9.83 1.28
CA SER A 49 5.61 -10.07 -0.17
C SER A 49 6.87 -9.63 -0.92
N PHE A 50 7.50 -8.55 -0.46
CA PHE A 50 8.67 -7.98 -1.13
C PHE A 50 9.98 -8.26 -0.37
N GLY A 51 9.91 -8.89 0.79
CA GLY A 51 11.09 -9.15 1.60
C GLY A 51 11.77 -7.89 2.09
N ILE A 52 11.00 -6.89 2.48
CA ILE A 52 11.51 -5.59 2.92
C ILE A 52 11.00 -5.27 4.32
N GLU A 53 11.57 -4.23 4.92
CA GLU A 53 11.10 -3.67 6.17
C GLU A 53 10.96 -2.17 5.98
N PHE A 54 9.78 -1.63 6.30
CA PHE A 54 9.59 -0.19 6.24
C PHE A 54 10.36 0.48 7.37
N PRO A 55 11.27 1.43 7.06
CA PRO A 55 11.97 2.16 8.11
C PRO A 55 11.00 3.09 8.83
N GLU A 56 11.38 3.51 10.03
CA GLU A 56 10.53 4.34 10.87
C GLU A 56 10.04 5.60 10.17
N ARG A 57 10.89 6.22 9.33
CA ARG A 57 10.52 7.44 8.59
C ARG A 57 9.37 7.22 7.62
N MET A 58 9.10 5.96 7.25
CA MET A 58 8.01 5.61 6.34
C MET A 58 6.77 5.10 7.07
N LEU A 59 6.83 4.91 8.38
CA LEU A 59 5.70 4.43 9.17
C LEU A 59 4.78 5.61 9.51
N ARG A 60 4.21 6.19 8.46
CA ARG A 60 3.34 7.36 8.57
C ARG A 60 2.07 7.12 7.79
N ARG A 61 1.02 7.80 8.19
CA ARG A 61 -0.27 7.73 7.50
C ARG A 61 -0.12 8.04 6.01
N ARG A 62 0.69 9.04 5.68
CA ARG A 62 0.89 9.47 4.30
C ARG A 62 1.42 8.35 3.41
N THR A 63 2.29 7.49 3.94
CA THR A 63 2.87 6.39 3.17
C THR A 63 1.80 5.44 2.64
N PHE A 64 0.77 5.21 3.43
CA PHE A 64 -0.29 4.24 3.11
C PHE A 64 -1.57 4.91 2.61
N GLU A 65 -1.47 6.15 2.23
CA GLU A 65 -2.64 6.92 1.81
C GLU A 65 -3.20 6.49 0.47
N SER A 66 -2.35 6.02 -0.45
CA SER A 66 -2.80 5.63 -1.79
C SER A 66 -1.92 4.51 -2.32
N VAL A 67 -2.40 3.84 -3.37
CA VAL A 67 -1.60 2.83 -4.08
C VAL A 67 -0.31 3.49 -4.59
N ALA A 68 -0.42 4.71 -5.11
CA ALA A 68 0.75 5.43 -5.64
C ALA A 68 1.79 5.70 -4.57
N SER A 69 1.37 6.17 -3.38
CA SER A 69 2.32 6.47 -2.30
C SER A 69 2.99 5.20 -1.76
N ILE A 70 2.25 4.09 -1.68
CA ILE A 70 2.82 2.81 -1.26
C ILE A 70 3.82 2.32 -2.31
N THR A 71 3.46 2.43 -3.59
CA THR A 71 4.34 2.03 -4.68
C THR A 71 5.65 2.81 -4.64
N ASP A 72 5.58 4.12 -4.42
CA ASP A 72 6.78 4.95 -4.33
C ASP A 72 7.68 4.49 -3.18
N ALA A 73 7.08 4.20 -2.02
CA ALA A 73 7.85 3.75 -0.85
C ALA A 73 8.50 2.40 -1.12
N VAL A 74 7.77 1.46 -1.70
CA VAL A 74 8.31 0.14 -2.01
C VAL A 74 9.41 0.24 -3.07
N ALA A 75 9.21 1.09 -4.09
CA ALA A 75 10.22 1.29 -5.13
C ALA A 75 11.52 1.83 -4.52
N GLU A 76 11.42 2.74 -3.57
CA GLU A 76 12.59 3.28 -2.89
C GLU A 76 13.33 2.17 -2.12
N LEU A 77 12.59 1.30 -1.43
CA LEU A 77 13.19 0.26 -0.60
C LEU A 77 13.75 -0.91 -1.41
N THR A 78 13.15 -1.22 -2.54
CA THR A 78 13.58 -2.33 -3.39
C THR A 78 14.52 -1.91 -4.51
N GLY A 79 14.58 -0.62 -4.80
CA GLY A 79 15.33 -0.11 -5.95
C GLY A 79 14.62 -0.30 -7.27
N GLU A 80 13.38 -0.81 -7.26
CA GLU A 80 12.60 -0.99 -8.49
C GLU A 80 11.95 0.34 -8.89
N ARG A 81 11.89 0.58 -10.20
CA ARG A 81 11.18 1.72 -10.75
C ARG A 81 10.01 1.22 -11.59
N ALA A 82 8.84 1.72 -11.29
CA ALA A 82 7.65 1.36 -12.04
C ALA A 82 7.64 2.00 -13.43
#